data_cce6f9e7d7a18f4e98611dd51c22bbcf
#
_entry.id   cce6f9e7d7a18f4e98611dd51c22bbcf
#
_cell.length_a   1.000
_cell.length_b   1.000
_cell.length_c   1.000
_cell.angle_alpha   90.00
_cell.angle_beta   90.00
_cell.angle_gamma   90.00
#
_symmetry.space_group_name_H-M   'P 1'
#
loop_
_entity.id
_entity.type
_entity.pdbx_description
1 polymer ?
#
loop_
_entity_poly.entity_id
_entity_poly.type
_entity_poly.pdbx_seq_one_letter_code
_entity_poly.pdbx_strand_id
1 'polypeptide(L)'
;MQTIIECVPNFSEGRDVQKVETIICALLDGRDVYLLDKEMDADHNRCVVTFVGTRQSVGEAALRGIGKAAELIDLNQQQGAHPRLGAADVVPFIPISGVTLEECVRVAEWVAEEAWRRFKIPTYLYEAAARKPERKNLENIRRGQFEGVREEVRTNPERHPDFGEAALHPTAGATVVGARKFLIAYNINLNTPEVALAKAIAKKIRASSGGFPCVKAMGVELKSRNLGQVSMNLTDFETTSITTVFDAVRQEAADHGVDVVGSEIVGLVPRQALEDAAVQYLKVENYHPQLVFENRLDQIIREQTQSAAQENARTLRLMAEAFVTAVAAPTATPGGGSVSALGGALAAALGEMVCGVSLNRKSFEAHHTKLKELQNRLSSLRQRLLENIDRDAQSYEAVMAAFKLPKSTETERAGRAQAIEEAGKNATSVPLETAELSAEVAKIISSLRDITIPLAAPDLAVALDLAGTAKRGAIENVRANLPSIKDQDYLEHVERNLQALDYRAATSDK
;
A
#
# COMPACT_ATOMS: atom_id res chain seq x y z
N MET A 1 10.43 -6.11 -12.99
CA MET A 1 10.88 -5.67 -11.66
C MET A 1 9.72 -4.96 -10.99
N GLN A 2 9.50 -5.23 -9.71
CA GLN A 2 8.49 -4.52 -8.94
C GLN A 2 8.95 -3.07 -8.74
N THR A 3 8.10 -2.10 -9.06
CA THR A 3 8.41 -0.68 -8.87
C THR A 3 8.29 -0.33 -7.39
N ILE A 4 9.35 0.25 -6.80
CA ILE A 4 9.38 0.68 -5.40
C ILE A 4 9.74 2.15 -5.34
N ILE A 5 8.86 2.93 -4.74
CA ILE A 5 9.06 4.34 -4.42
C ILE A 5 9.03 4.47 -2.90
N GLU A 6 10.00 5.17 -2.35
CA GLU A 6 10.00 5.59 -0.95
C GLU A 6 9.30 6.96 -0.82
N CYS A 7 8.57 7.14 0.26
CA CYS A 7 8.02 8.43 0.67
C CYS A 7 8.39 8.71 2.12
N VAL A 8 8.85 9.95 2.40
CA VAL A 8 9.34 10.35 3.72
C VAL A 8 8.62 11.62 4.19
N PRO A 9 7.30 11.54 4.44
CA PRO A 9 6.55 12.70 4.93
C PRO A 9 7.00 13.13 6.32
N ASN A 10 7.03 14.45 6.51
CA ASN A 10 7.26 15.06 7.81
C ASN A 10 5.94 15.70 8.26
N PHE A 11 5.52 15.40 9.48
CA PHE A 11 4.32 15.94 10.10
C PHE A 11 4.69 16.86 11.28
N SER A 12 3.93 17.94 11.45
CA SER A 12 4.16 18.92 12.52
C SER A 12 3.54 18.48 13.86
N GLU A 13 3.86 17.26 14.27
CA GLU A 13 3.49 16.66 15.55
C GLU A 13 4.60 15.68 15.97
N GLY A 14 5.14 15.86 17.16
CA GLY A 14 6.22 15.02 17.68
C GLY A 14 6.06 14.69 19.16
N ARG A 15 4.95 15.10 19.78
CA ARG A 15 4.68 14.92 21.23
C ARG A 15 3.52 13.97 21.50
N ASP A 16 2.46 14.06 20.71
CA ASP A 16 1.28 13.21 20.85
C ASP A 16 1.43 11.93 20.01
N VAL A 17 1.87 10.87 20.69
CA VAL A 17 2.07 9.54 20.06
C VAL A 17 0.77 9.03 19.42
N GLN A 18 -0.39 9.28 20.03
CA GLN A 18 -1.66 8.79 19.54
C GLN A 18 -2.07 9.44 18.22
N LYS A 19 -1.84 10.75 18.08
CA LYS A 19 -2.05 11.44 16.80
C LYS A 19 -1.14 10.90 15.72
N VAL A 20 0.14 10.71 16.02
CA VAL A 20 1.12 10.17 15.06
C VAL A 20 0.74 8.76 14.63
N GLU A 21 0.36 7.87 15.55
CA GLU A 21 -0.11 6.52 15.23
C GLU A 21 -1.39 6.54 14.37
N THR A 22 -2.31 7.46 14.64
CA THR A 22 -3.53 7.61 13.84
C THR A 22 -3.22 8.04 12.40
N ILE A 23 -2.23 8.94 12.21
CA ILE A 23 -1.75 9.33 10.87
C ILE A 23 -1.10 8.14 10.16
N ILE A 24 -0.26 7.35 10.87
CA ILE A 24 0.41 6.18 10.32
C ILE A 24 -0.62 5.09 9.95
N CYS A 25 -1.61 4.84 10.79
CA CYS A 25 -2.69 3.89 10.45
C CYS A 25 -3.43 4.31 9.17
N ALA A 26 -3.75 5.60 9.01
CA ALA A 26 -4.38 6.10 7.79
C ALA A 26 -3.46 5.96 6.56
N LEU A 27 -2.14 6.22 6.71
CA LEU A 27 -1.13 6.01 5.69
C LEU A 27 -1.13 4.56 5.19
N LEU A 28 -1.15 3.60 6.11
CA LEU A 28 -1.01 2.17 5.84
C LEU A 28 -2.35 1.49 5.47
N ASP A 29 -3.46 2.20 5.49
CA ASP A 29 -4.77 1.69 5.08
C ASP A 29 -4.84 1.49 3.56
N GLY A 30 -4.18 0.45 3.08
CA GLY A 30 -4.12 0.10 1.65
C GLY A 30 -3.16 -1.04 1.38
N ARG A 31 -3.35 -1.70 0.22
CA ARG A 31 -2.45 -2.78 -0.22
C ARG A 31 -1.13 -2.20 -0.74
N ASP A 32 -0.05 -2.97 -0.63
CA ASP A 32 1.28 -2.66 -1.20
C ASP A 32 1.91 -1.37 -0.66
N VAL A 33 1.68 -1.07 0.63
CA VAL A 33 2.32 0.02 1.38
C VAL A 33 2.92 -0.56 2.65
N TYR A 34 4.20 -0.26 2.91
CA TYR A 34 4.96 -0.84 4.01
C TYR A 34 5.69 0.26 4.78
N LEU A 35 5.45 0.33 6.08
CA LEU A 35 6.22 1.21 6.99
C LEU A 35 7.64 0.66 7.14
N LEU A 36 8.64 1.52 6.98
CA LEU A 36 10.04 1.19 7.21
C LEU A 36 10.58 1.78 8.50
N ASP A 37 10.20 3.03 8.80
CA ASP A 37 10.71 3.73 9.97
C ASP A 37 9.76 4.83 10.44
N LYS A 38 9.89 5.20 11.73
CA LYS A 38 9.17 6.28 12.36
C LYS A 38 10.04 6.96 13.41
N GLU A 39 10.31 8.23 13.24
CA GLU A 39 11.05 9.06 14.21
C GLU A 39 10.15 10.16 14.75
N MET A 40 10.18 10.38 16.06
CA MET A 40 9.47 11.47 16.73
C MET A 40 10.43 12.32 17.53
N ASP A 41 10.32 13.64 17.38
CA ASP A 41 11.14 14.62 18.09
C ASP A 41 10.23 15.63 18.83
N ALA A 42 10.22 15.53 20.15
CA ALA A 42 9.37 16.36 21.01
C ALA A 42 9.85 17.82 21.11
N ASP A 43 11.16 18.08 20.98
CA ASP A 43 11.74 19.43 21.04
C ASP A 43 11.42 20.19 19.75
N HIS A 44 11.60 19.53 18.62
CA HIS A 44 11.23 20.05 17.31
C HIS A 44 9.72 20.01 17.09
N ASN A 45 8.98 19.21 17.86
CA ASN A 45 7.57 18.90 17.71
C ASN A 45 7.23 18.49 16.28
N ARG A 46 7.94 17.47 15.80
CA ARG A 46 7.89 16.93 14.44
C ARG A 46 8.04 15.42 14.46
N CYS A 47 7.35 14.73 13.58
CA CYS A 47 7.69 13.36 13.26
C CYS A 47 8.05 13.19 11.77
N VAL A 48 8.88 12.20 11.50
CA VAL A 48 9.27 11.74 10.17
C VAL A 48 8.82 10.30 10.04
N VAL A 49 8.09 10.00 9.00
CA VAL A 49 7.61 8.65 8.72
C VAL A 49 8.20 8.21 7.38
N THR A 50 8.84 7.05 7.35
CA THR A 50 9.40 6.47 6.13
C THR A 50 8.59 5.25 5.72
N PHE A 51 8.03 5.27 4.53
CA PHE A 51 7.31 4.13 3.98
C PHE A 51 7.60 3.93 2.49
N VAL A 52 7.35 2.73 2.01
CA VAL A 52 7.51 2.38 0.59
C VAL A 52 6.21 1.82 0.01
N GLY A 53 6.08 1.93 -1.30
CA GLY A 53 4.98 1.33 -2.03
C GLY A 53 5.23 1.31 -3.53
N THR A 54 4.27 0.78 -4.28
CA THR A 54 4.25 0.89 -5.73
C THR A 54 3.93 2.34 -6.15
N ARG A 55 4.12 2.66 -7.43
CA ARG A 55 3.80 4.01 -7.95
C ARG A 55 2.37 4.46 -7.58
N GLN A 56 1.39 3.57 -7.66
CA GLN A 56 -0.01 3.90 -7.39
C GLN A 56 -0.30 3.95 -5.89
N SER A 57 0.17 2.96 -5.13
CA SER A 57 -0.14 2.83 -3.71
C SER A 57 0.54 3.90 -2.86
N VAL A 58 1.80 4.30 -3.17
CA VAL A 58 2.55 5.29 -2.40
C VAL A 58 1.92 6.69 -2.44
N GLY A 59 1.39 7.10 -3.59
CA GLY A 59 0.72 8.39 -3.75
C GLY A 59 -0.58 8.47 -2.96
N GLU A 60 -1.44 7.45 -3.05
CA GLU A 60 -2.68 7.38 -2.27
C GLU A 60 -2.41 7.28 -0.76
N ALA A 61 -1.37 6.56 -0.35
CA ALA A 61 -0.94 6.52 1.04
C ALA A 61 -0.53 7.91 1.55
N ALA A 62 0.29 8.63 0.79
CA ALA A 62 0.67 10.00 1.12
C ALA A 62 -0.54 10.92 1.26
N LEU A 63 -1.52 10.83 0.35
CA LEU A 63 -2.77 11.61 0.42
C LEU A 63 -3.58 11.30 1.67
N ARG A 64 -3.73 10.02 2.06
CA ARG A 64 -4.40 9.67 3.31
C ARG A 64 -3.70 10.27 4.53
N GLY A 65 -2.35 10.22 4.55
CA GLY A 65 -1.54 10.86 5.61
C GLY A 65 -1.72 12.37 5.66
N ILE A 66 -1.69 13.06 4.51
CA ILE A 66 -1.93 14.51 4.40
C ILE A 66 -3.31 14.88 4.93
N GLY A 67 -4.35 14.16 4.48
CA GLY A 67 -5.72 14.40 4.93
C GLY A 67 -5.88 14.18 6.44
N LYS A 68 -5.34 13.08 6.98
CA LYS A 68 -5.41 12.77 8.40
C LYS A 68 -4.62 13.76 9.26
N ALA A 69 -3.46 14.21 8.81
CA ALA A 69 -2.69 15.25 9.50
C ALA A 69 -3.46 16.57 9.55
N ALA A 70 -4.15 16.95 8.48
CA ALA A 70 -4.97 18.17 8.44
C ALA A 70 -6.17 18.13 9.41
N GLU A 71 -6.72 16.94 9.68
CA GLU A 71 -7.79 16.75 10.67
C GLU A 71 -7.30 16.87 12.12
N LEU A 72 -6.06 16.42 12.40
CA LEU A 72 -5.57 16.23 13.77
C LEU A 72 -4.62 17.33 14.26
N ILE A 73 -3.96 18.06 13.34
CA ILE A 73 -2.93 19.05 13.66
C ILE A 73 -3.42 20.46 13.32
N ASP A 74 -3.53 21.30 14.33
CA ASP A 74 -3.81 22.74 14.18
C ASP A 74 -2.51 23.54 14.37
N LEU A 75 -2.00 24.12 13.28
CA LEU A 75 -0.76 24.92 13.28
C LEU A 75 -0.87 26.21 14.10
N ASN A 76 -2.09 26.70 14.40
CA ASN A 76 -2.26 27.85 15.28
C ASN A 76 -1.95 27.52 16.74
N GLN A 77 -2.01 26.24 17.12
CA GLN A 77 -1.74 25.75 18.47
C GLN A 77 -0.36 25.05 18.56
N GLN A 78 0.15 24.56 17.40
CA GLN A 78 1.39 23.82 17.34
C GLN A 78 2.61 24.73 17.54
N GLN A 79 3.51 24.36 18.47
CA GLN A 79 4.75 25.05 18.75
C GLN A 79 5.91 24.04 18.80
N GLY A 80 7.00 24.34 18.10
CA GLY A 80 8.22 23.52 18.05
C GLY A 80 9.40 24.35 17.51
N ALA A 81 10.61 23.86 17.72
CA ALA A 81 11.82 24.53 17.24
C ALA A 81 12.02 24.36 15.72
N HIS A 82 11.38 23.37 15.09
CA HIS A 82 11.51 23.10 13.66
C HIS A 82 10.64 24.05 12.82
N PRO A 83 11.21 24.67 11.75
CA PRO A 83 10.44 25.48 10.82
C PRO A 83 9.35 24.65 10.14
N ARG A 84 8.11 25.14 10.10
CA ARG A 84 6.98 24.44 9.50
C ARG A 84 6.10 25.36 8.65
N LEU A 85 5.48 24.77 7.62
CA LEU A 85 4.53 25.42 6.75
C LEU A 85 3.18 24.69 6.76
N GLY A 86 3.17 23.38 7.03
CA GLY A 86 1.99 22.54 6.97
C GLY A 86 1.88 21.52 8.10
N ALA A 87 0.67 21.03 8.36
CA ALA A 87 0.40 19.89 9.23
C ALA A 87 1.12 18.63 8.70
N ALA A 88 0.95 18.33 7.40
CA ALA A 88 1.89 17.56 6.60
C ALA A 88 2.82 18.57 5.91
N ASP A 89 4.02 18.74 6.46
CA ASP A 89 4.86 19.87 6.10
C ASP A 89 5.61 19.63 4.78
N VAL A 90 6.29 18.47 4.63
CA VAL A 90 6.97 18.09 3.39
C VAL A 90 6.75 16.62 3.08
N VAL A 91 6.50 16.32 1.79
CA VAL A 91 6.19 14.98 1.30
C VAL A 91 7.05 14.69 0.06
N PRO A 92 8.27 14.15 0.23
CA PRO A 92 9.15 13.77 -0.86
C PRO A 92 8.88 12.36 -1.34
N PHE A 93 9.04 12.14 -2.65
CA PHE A 93 9.06 10.83 -3.30
C PHE A 93 10.46 10.54 -3.83
N ILE A 94 10.97 9.34 -3.52
CA ILE A 94 12.33 8.93 -3.80
C ILE A 94 12.32 7.65 -4.63
N PRO A 95 12.99 7.60 -5.81
CA PRO A 95 13.08 6.37 -6.60
C PRO A 95 14.01 5.37 -5.94
N ILE A 96 13.51 4.13 -5.69
CA ILE A 96 14.29 3.04 -5.07
C ILE A 96 14.58 1.93 -6.07
N SER A 97 13.57 1.40 -6.76
CA SER A 97 13.76 0.28 -7.69
C SER A 97 12.72 0.31 -8.81
N GLY A 98 13.16 0.08 -10.05
CA GLY A 98 12.30 -0.05 -11.22
C GLY A 98 11.50 1.22 -11.56
N VAL A 99 11.97 2.40 -11.13
CA VAL A 99 11.31 3.70 -11.30
C VAL A 99 12.36 4.80 -11.44
N THR A 100 12.08 5.82 -12.25
CA THR A 100 12.96 6.97 -12.46
C THR A 100 12.57 8.15 -11.56
N LEU A 101 13.46 9.14 -11.44
CA LEU A 101 13.17 10.38 -10.73
C LEU A 101 12.02 11.17 -11.39
N GLU A 102 11.96 11.18 -12.72
CA GLU A 102 10.88 11.82 -13.48
C GLU A 102 9.52 11.15 -13.23
N GLU A 103 9.51 9.86 -12.99
CA GLU A 103 8.28 9.16 -12.59
C GLU A 103 7.85 9.53 -11.18
N CYS A 104 8.79 9.73 -10.24
CA CYS A 104 8.50 10.26 -8.91
C CYS A 104 8.01 11.72 -8.97
N VAL A 105 8.52 12.53 -9.91
CA VAL A 105 7.99 13.89 -10.17
C VAL A 105 6.51 13.83 -10.55
N ARG A 106 6.13 12.93 -11.46
CA ARG A 106 4.71 12.75 -11.83
C ARG A 106 3.82 12.32 -10.67
N VAL A 107 4.32 11.46 -9.77
CA VAL A 107 3.60 11.10 -8.53
C VAL A 107 3.46 12.31 -7.62
N ALA A 108 4.52 13.10 -7.45
CA ALA A 108 4.50 14.30 -6.62
C ALA A 108 3.51 15.36 -7.14
N GLU A 109 3.49 15.59 -8.46
CA GLU A 109 2.54 16.52 -9.09
C GLU A 109 1.09 16.06 -8.90
N TRP A 110 0.83 14.79 -9.12
CA TRP A 110 -0.50 14.22 -8.91
C TRP A 110 -0.95 14.31 -7.44
N VAL A 111 -0.08 13.98 -6.48
CA VAL A 111 -0.38 14.11 -5.04
C VAL A 111 -0.64 15.56 -4.66
N ALA A 112 0.14 16.50 -5.18
CA ALA A 112 -0.03 17.93 -4.92
C ALA A 112 -1.38 18.46 -5.43
N GLU A 113 -1.80 18.06 -6.63
CA GLU A 113 -3.09 18.42 -7.20
C GLU A 113 -4.26 17.80 -6.43
N GLU A 114 -4.16 16.51 -6.08
CA GLU A 114 -5.18 15.80 -5.33
C GLU A 114 -5.33 16.27 -3.88
N ALA A 115 -4.24 16.70 -3.23
CA ALA A 115 -4.29 17.29 -1.88
C ALA A 115 -5.12 18.59 -1.89
N TRP A 116 -4.93 19.44 -2.89
CA TRP A 116 -5.79 20.60 -3.10
C TRP A 116 -7.23 20.21 -3.42
N ARG A 117 -7.42 19.29 -4.36
CA ARG A 117 -8.76 18.90 -4.80
C ARG A 117 -9.60 18.28 -3.69
N ARG A 118 -9.02 17.33 -2.91
CA ARG A 118 -9.74 16.57 -1.87
C ARG A 118 -9.86 17.32 -0.55
N PHE A 119 -8.79 18.00 -0.12
CA PHE A 119 -8.68 18.54 1.23
C PHE A 119 -8.59 20.07 1.28
N LYS A 120 -8.55 20.75 0.13
CA LYS A 120 -8.33 22.21 0.03
C LYS A 120 -7.05 22.68 0.70
N ILE A 121 -6.03 21.82 0.75
CA ILE A 121 -4.70 22.15 1.24
C ILE A 121 -3.87 22.66 0.06
N PRO A 122 -3.45 23.92 0.04
CA PRO A 122 -2.60 24.44 -1.02
C PRO A 122 -1.25 23.76 -0.98
N THR A 123 -0.64 23.53 -2.17
CA THR A 123 0.60 22.79 -2.28
C THR A 123 1.66 23.52 -3.09
N TYR A 124 2.91 23.34 -2.69
CA TYR A 124 4.10 23.82 -3.36
C TYR A 124 4.94 22.67 -3.88
N LEU A 125 5.41 22.76 -5.10
CA LEU A 125 6.32 21.77 -5.67
C LEU A 125 7.78 22.16 -5.40
N TYR A 126 8.62 21.19 -5.00
CA TYR A 126 10.01 21.42 -4.66
C TYR A 126 10.97 20.36 -5.22
N GLU A 127 12.27 20.61 -5.10
CA GLU A 127 13.38 19.79 -5.61
C GLU A 127 13.21 19.50 -7.12
N ALA A 128 13.24 18.24 -7.55
CA ALA A 128 13.08 17.86 -8.95
C ALA A 128 11.71 18.22 -9.54
N ALA A 129 10.66 18.34 -8.72
CA ALA A 129 9.32 18.73 -9.14
C ALA A 129 9.11 20.24 -9.19
N ALA A 130 10.09 21.05 -8.75
CA ALA A 130 9.94 22.50 -8.66
C ALA A 130 9.66 23.14 -10.01
N ARG A 131 8.57 23.92 -10.12
CA ARG A 131 8.22 24.70 -11.30
C ARG A 131 8.95 26.04 -11.40
N LYS A 132 9.45 26.53 -10.24
CA LYS A 132 10.24 27.76 -10.14
C LYS A 132 11.62 27.44 -9.58
N PRO A 133 12.72 27.99 -10.13
CA PRO A 133 14.09 27.71 -9.67
C PRO A 133 14.29 27.94 -8.17
N GLU A 134 13.65 28.97 -7.59
CA GLU A 134 13.73 29.34 -6.19
C GLU A 134 13.16 28.25 -5.28
N ARG A 135 12.21 27.46 -5.79
CA ARG A 135 11.51 26.38 -5.05
C ARG A 135 12.25 25.05 -5.03
N LYS A 136 13.41 24.95 -5.74
CA LYS A 136 14.29 23.79 -5.60
C LYS A 136 14.75 23.61 -4.14
N ASN A 137 14.94 24.72 -3.42
CA ASN A 137 15.31 24.66 -2.02
C ASN A 137 14.11 24.84 -1.11
N LEU A 138 13.83 23.83 -0.28
CA LEU A 138 12.74 23.80 0.69
C LEU A 138 12.76 25.03 1.62
N GLU A 139 13.96 25.47 2.02
CA GLU A 139 14.18 26.60 2.91
C GLU A 139 13.58 27.91 2.35
N ASN A 140 13.61 28.10 1.05
CA ASN A 140 13.03 29.27 0.39
C ASN A 140 11.50 29.27 0.48
N ILE A 141 10.87 28.10 0.32
CA ILE A 141 9.42 27.96 0.44
C ILE A 141 8.97 28.21 1.88
N ARG A 142 9.71 27.65 2.87
CA ARG A 142 9.43 27.76 4.30
C ARG A 142 9.75 29.13 4.90
N ARG A 143 10.41 30.04 4.17
CA ARG A 143 10.77 31.37 4.71
C ARG A 143 9.54 32.10 5.23
N GLY A 144 9.56 32.54 6.48
CA GLY A 144 8.44 33.11 7.20
C GLY A 144 7.57 32.11 7.92
N GLN A 145 7.75 30.80 7.66
CA GLN A 145 6.97 29.72 8.24
C GLN A 145 5.46 29.87 7.96
N PHE A 146 4.62 29.12 8.65
CA PHE A 146 3.16 29.20 8.48
C PHE A 146 2.64 30.62 8.67
N GLU A 147 3.09 31.34 9.69
CA GLU A 147 2.62 32.67 10.06
C GLU A 147 2.95 33.70 8.97
N GLY A 148 4.21 33.78 8.56
CA GLY A 148 4.65 34.77 7.56
C GLY A 148 4.10 34.45 6.17
N VAL A 149 4.10 33.17 5.75
CA VAL A 149 3.57 32.79 4.44
C VAL A 149 2.06 33.04 4.36
N ARG A 150 1.29 32.84 5.45
CA ARG A 150 -0.14 33.13 5.52
C ARG A 150 -0.47 34.59 5.22
N GLU A 151 0.39 35.50 5.62
CA GLU A 151 0.24 36.93 5.34
C GLU A 151 0.70 37.28 3.94
N GLU A 152 1.91 36.81 3.55
CA GLU A 152 2.52 37.13 2.27
C GLU A 152 1.79 36.55 1.08
N VAL A 153 1.21 35.33 1.18
CA VAL A 153 0.60 34.62 0.05
C VAL A 153 -0.54 35.39 -0.62
N ARG A 154 -1.20 36.30 0.10
CA ARG A 154 -2.30 37.11 -0.42
C ARG A 154 -1.85 38.31 -1.25
N THR A 155 -0.66 38.79 -1.00
CA THR A 155 -0.15 40.06 -1.58
C THR A 155 1.05 39.88 -2.49
N ASN A 156 1.78 38.78 -2.33
CA ASN A 156 2.98 38.47 -3.08
C ASN A 156 2.79 37.29 -4.05
N PRO A 157 2.66 37.51 -5.37
CA PRO A 157 2.50 36.43 -6.36
C PRO A 157 3.61 35.37 -6.37
N GLU A 158 4.83 35.70 -5.93
CA GLU A 158 5.93 34.71 -5.82
C GLU A 158 5.67 33.65 -4.75
N ARG A 159 4.80 33.98 -3.78
CA ARG A 159 4.38 33.08 -2.69
C ARG A 159 3.15 32.25 -3.02
N HIS A 160 2.47 32.49 -4.17
CA HIS A 160 1.30 31.71 -4.57
C HIS A 160 1.65 30.22 -4.70
N PRO A 161 0.83 29.29 -4.23
CA PRO A 161 1.06 27.85 -4.35
C PRO A 161 1.05 27.40 -5.82
N ASP A 162 1.58 26.23 -6.11
CA ASP A 162 1.52 25.61 -7.45
C ASP A 162 0.12 25.05 -7.73
N PHE A 163 -0.55 24.55 -6.67
CA PHE A 163 -1.96 24.16 -6.71
C PHE A 163 -2.67 24.77 -5.49
N GLY A 164 -3.76 25.44 -5.73
CA GLY A 164 -4.54 26.11 -4.70
C GLY A 164 -4.81 27.58 -4.97
N GLU A 165 -5.50 28.20 -4.05
CA GLU A 165 -5.75 29.65 -4.04
C GLU A 165 -4.59 30.40 -3.38
N ALA A 166 -4.57 31.74 -3.54
CA ALA A 166 -3.61 32.62 -2.86
C ALA A 166 -3.92 32.77 -1.35
N ALA A 167 -4.08 31.62 -0.67
CA ALA A 167 -4.37 31.53 0.76
C ALA A 167 -3.88 30.19 1.31
N LEU A 168 -3.48 30.13 2.57
CA LEU A 168 -3.18 28.87 3.25
C LEU A 168 -4.45 28.29 3.88
N HIS A 169 -4.47 26.95 4.07
CA HIS A 169 -5.52 26.31 4.85
C HIS A 169 -5.50 26.85 6.31
N PRO A 170 -6.67 27.18 6.91
CA PRO A 170 -6.73 27.90 8.19
C PRO A 170 -5.99 27.25 9.35
N THR A 171 -5.98 25.92 9.43
CA THR A 171 -5.34 25.13 10.49
C THR A 171 -4.19 24.27 9.99
N ALA A 172 -4.32 23.68 8.81
CA ALA A 172 -3.33 22.76 8.26
C ALA A 172 -2.21 23.44 7.45
N GLY A 173 -2.30 24.73 7.13
CA GLY A 173 -1.29 25.47 6.39
C GLY A 173 -1.20 25.09 4.92
N ALA A 174 -0.02 24.72 4.44
CA ALA A 174 0.23 24.21 3.09
C ALA A 174 1.24 23.07 3.12
N THR A 175 1.12 22.14 2.17
CA THR A 175 2.05 21.00 2.06
C THR A 175 3.06 21.25 0.94
N VAL A 176 4.33 20.95 1.20
CA VAL A 176 5.39 20.96 0.19
C VAL A 176 5.58 19.55 -0.33
N VAL A 177 5.35 19.33 -1.62
CA VAL A 177 5.42 18.01 -2.25
C VAL A 177 6.51 18.00 -3.32
N GLY A 178 7.30 16.93 -3.42
CA GLY A 178 8.30 16.87 -4.46
C GLY A 178 8.94 15.51 -4.66
N ALA A 179 9.94 15.47 -5.53
CA ALA A 179 10.73 14.28 -5.78
C ALA A 179 12.21 14.62 -5.64
N ARG A 180 12.99 13.73 -5.06
CA ARG A 180 14.44 13.90 -4.86
C ARG A 180 15.17 12.56 -4.86
N LYS A 181 16.49 12.61 -4.98
CA LYS A 181 17.34 11.47 -4.68
C LYS A 181 17.32 11.12 -3.19
N PHE A 182 17.87 9.98 -2.83
CA PHE A 182 17.98 9.57 -1.44
C PHE A 182 18.83 10.59 -0.65
N LEU A 183 18.30 11.04 0.48
CA LEU A 183 18.98 11.98 1.37
C LEU A 183 19.50 11.23 2.59
N ILE A 184 20.78 11.37 2.89
CA ILE A 184 21.40 10.85 4.11
C ILE A 184 21.58 11.98 5.09
N ALA A 185 20.91 11.93 6.24
CA ALA A 185 21.15 12.82 7.36
C ALA A 185 22.34 12.27 8.16
N TYR A 186 23.42 13.05 8.24
CA TYR A 186 24.69 12.62 8.81
C TYR A 186 25.28 13.70 9.71
N ASN A 187 25.64 13.33 10.92
CA ASN A 187 26.18 14.26 11.93
C ASN A 187 27.57 13.81 12.38
N ILE A 188 28.48 14.78 12.62
CA ILE A 188 29.82 14.53 13.12
C ILE A 188 30.02 15.33 14.41
N ASN A 189 30.41 14.65 15.49
CA ASN A 189 30.59 15.21 16.81
C ASN A 189 32.07 15.60 17.04
N LEU A 190 32.28 16.84 17.43
CA LEU A 190 33.59 17.40 17.69
C LEU A 190 33.86 17.42 19.20
N ASN A 191 35.09 17.10 19.62
CA ASN A 191 35.52 17.13 21.01
C ASN A 191 35.74 18.58 21.51
N THR A 192 34.74 19.41 21.38
CA THR A 192 34.73 20.80 21.85
C THR A 192 33.30 21.27 22.07
N PRO A 193 33.03 22.07 23.11
CA PRO A 193 31.76 22.75 23.29
C PRO A 193 31.60 23.99 22.37
N GLU A 194 32.67 24.36 21.67
CA GLU A 194 32.73 25.58 20.86
C GLU A 194 31.89 25.43 19.57
N VAL A 195 30.61 25.76 19.61
CA VAL A 195 29.71 25.69 18.45
C VAL A 195 30.15 26.60 17.30
N ALA A 196 30.96 27.65 17.59
CA ALA A 196 31.51 28.52 16.56
C ALA A 196 32.42 27.77 15.57
N LEU A 197 33.21 26.81 16.04
CA LEU A 197 34.05 25.96 15.20
C LEU A 197 33.16 25.05 14.32
N ALA A 198 32.16 24.39 14.91
CA ALA A 198 31.24 23.55 14.13
C ALA A 198 30.50 24.36 13.03
N LYS A 199 30.11 25.62 13.32
CA LYS A 199 29.53 26.54 12.32
C LYS A 199 30.50 26.91 11.21
N ALA A 200 31.80 27.16 11.57
CA ALA A 200 32.83 27.49 10.59
C ALA A 200 33.10 26.30 9.64
N ILE A 201 33.25 25.09 10.18
CA ILE A 201 33.42 23.86 9.40
C ILE A 201 32.22 23.63 8.51
N ALA A 202 30.99 23.69 9.04
CA ALA A 202 29.76 23.55 8.28
C ALA A 202 29.69 24.55 7.12
N LYS A 203 30.06 25.79 7.32
CA LYS A 203 30.13 26.83 6.28
C LYS A 203 31.14 26.47 5.17
N LYS A 204 32.27 25.85 5.53
CA LYS A 204 33.33 25.48 4.56
C LYS A 204 32.92 24.31 3.68
N ILE A 205 32.18 23.32 4.22
CA ILE A 205 31.84 22.11 3.49
C ILE A 205 30.53 22.21 2.70
N ARG A 206 29.60 23.10 3.05
CA ARG A 206 28.27 23.17 2.39
C ARG A 206 28.33 23.82 1.02
N ALA A 207 27.49 23.30 0.08
CA ALA A 207 27.42 23.78 -1.30
C ALA A 207 27.08 25.27 -1.42
N SER A 208 26.19 25.81 -0.59
CA SER A 208 25.78 27.22 -0.61
C SER A 208 26.89 28.24 -0.29
N SER A 209 28.03 27.77 0.21
CA SER A 209 29.20 28.60 0.51
C SER A 209 30.40 28.23 -0.37
N GLY A 210 30.23 27.46 -1.45
CA GLY A 210 31.29 27.02 -2.35
C GLY A 210 32.02 25.74 -1.92
N GLY A 211 31.47 25.00 -0.95
CA GLY A 211 31.96 23.68 -0.54
C GLY A 211 31.51 22.54 -1.47
N PHE A 212 31.34 21.35 -0.93
CA PHE A 212 31.00 20.15 -1.70
C PHE A 212 29.59 20.26 -2.31
N PRO A 213 29.40 19.82 -3.56
CA PRO A 213 28.07 19.73 -4.18
C PRO A 213 27.19 18.76 -3.37
N CYS A 214 25.88 18.98 -3.39
CA CYS A 214 24.89 18.14 -2.72
C CYS A 214 25.06 18.01 -1.18
N VAL A 215 25.80 18.92 -0.54
CA VAL A 215 25.97 19.00 0.91
C VAL A 215 25.28 20.23 1.46
N LYS A 216 24.33 20.02 2.38
CA LYS A 216 23.76 21.05 3.26
C LYS A 216 24.32 20.80 4.66
N ALA A 217 24.85 21.84 5.32
CA ALA A 217 25.45 21.67 6.64
C ALA A 217 25.23 22.89 7.53
N MET A 218 25.14 22.62 8.84
CA MET A 218 25.03 23.61 9.90
C MET A 218 25.78 23.16 11.17
N GLY A 219 26.27 24.11 11.98
CA GLY A 219 26.85 23.82 13.27
C GLY A 219 25.80 23.89 14.37
N VAL A 220 25.73 22.89 15.21
CA VAL A 220 24.78 22.73 16.31
C VAL A 220 25.53 22.50 17.62
N GLU A 221 24.94 22.90 18.74
CA GLU A 221 25.43 22.62 20.09
C GLU A 221 24.65 21.42 20.67
N LEU A 222 25.36 20.38 21.07
CA LEU A 222 24.78 19.26 21.83
C LEU A 222 24.98 19.53 23.33
N LYS A 223 24.09 20.33 23.92
CA LYS A 223 24.18 20.75 25.33
C LYS A 223 24.29 19.58 26.31
N SER A 224 23.53 18.53 26.09
CA SER A 224 23.54 17.34 26.96
C SER A 224 24.86 16.58 26.99
N ARG A 225 25.66 16.71 25.92
CA ARG A 225 26.96 16.03 25.76
C ARG A 225 28.17 17.00 25.84
N ASN A 226 27.90 18.31 25.92
CA ASN A 226 28.90 19.36 25.88
C ASN A 226 29.81 19.28 24.64
N LEU A 227 29.21 19.03 23.46
CA LEU A 227 29.89 18.86 22.17
C LEU A 227 29.38 19.84 21.13
N GLY A 228 30.26 20.27 20.22
CA GLY A 228 29.86 20.86 18.95
C GLY A 228 29.59 19.77 17.93
N GLN A 229 28.59 19.94 17.11
CA GLN A 229 28.22 18.98 16.08
C GLN A 229 28.12 19.68 14.71
N VAL A 230 28.71 19.07 13.70
CA VAL A 230 28.45 19.40 12.29
C VAL A 230 27.32 18.52 11.80
N SER A 231 26.11 19.08 11.73
CA SER A 231 24.91 18.39 11.22
C SER A 231 24.77 18.65 9.74
N MET A 232 24.57 17.61 8.94
CA MET A 232 24.51 17.72 7.49
C MET A 232 23.50 16.80 6.85
N ASN A 233 23.03 17.21 5.65
CA ASN A 233 22.24 16.39 4.75
C ASN A 233 23.03 16.22 3.44
N LEU A 234 23.31 14.98 3.08
CA LEU A 234 23.83 14.61 1.77
C LEU A 234 22.64 14.35 0.86
N THR A 235 22.34 15.28 -0.04
CA THR A 235 21.17 15.23 -0.91
C THR A 235 21.39 14.34 -2.13
N ASP A 236 22.64 13.95 -2.38
CA ASP A 236 23.07 12.97 -3.38
C ASP A 236 24.42 12.38 -2.93
N PHE A 237 24.36 11.23 -2.27
CA PHE A 237 25.57 10.56 -1.72
C PHE A 237 26.46 9.95 -2.81
N GLU A 238 25.93 9.76 -4.02
CA GLU A 238 26.70 9.29 -5.19
C GLU A 238 27.61 10.41 -5.73
N THR A 239 27.18 11.67 -5.60
CA THR A 239 27.97 12.85 -5.98
C THR A 239 28.96 13.23 -4.87
N THR A 240 28.53 13.20 -3.61
CA THR A 240 29.41 13.48 -2.46
C THR A 240 29.17 12.43 -1.38
N SER A 241 30.16 11.54 -1.20
CA SER A 241 30.05 10.38 -0.29
C SER A 241 30.18 10.77 1.19
N ILE A 242 29.72 9.88 2.08
CA ILE A 242 29.89 9.99 3.53
C ILE A 242 31.36 10.15 3.89
N THR A 243 32.28 9.37 3.29
CA THR A 243 33.71 9.43 3.55
C THR A 243 34.31 10.76 3.14
N THR A 244 33.89 11.32 2.00
CA THR A 244 34.40 12.65 1.54
C THR A 244 34.11 13.73 2.57
N VAL A 245 32.88 13.81 3.09
CA VAL A 245 32.52 14.83 4.08
C VAL A 245 33.12 14.53 5.45
N PHE A 246 33.22 13.25 5.84
CA PHE A 246 33.88 12.86 7.10
C PHE A 246 35.34 13.25 7.14
N ASP A 247 36.11 12.94 6.10
CA ASP A 247 37.51 13.27 6.00
C ASP A 247 37.73 14.78 5.98
N ALA A 248 36.89 15.53 5.27
CA ALA A 248 36.97 16.99 5.25
C ALA A 248 36.70 17.60 6.64
N VAL A 249 35.66 17.14 7.35
CA VAL A 249 35.37 17.63 8.71
C VAL A 249 36.47 17.24 9.67
N ARG A 250 36.97 16.01 9.59
CA ARG A 250 38.10 15.53 10.43
C ARG A 250 39.35 16.37 10.22
N GLN A 251 39.72 16.66 8.97
CA GLN A 251 40.89 17.48 8.67
C GLN A 251 40.71 18.91 9.19
N GLU A 252 39.56 19.54 8.94
CA GLU A 252 39.30 20.90 9.43
C GLU A 252 39.30 20.98 10.95
N ALA A 253 38.76 19.97 11.64
CA ALA A 253 38.82 19.91 13.11
C ALA A 253 40.26 19.78 13.61
N ALA A 254 41.05 18.89 12.98
CA ALA A 254 42.45 18.69 13.32
C ALA A 254 43.31 19.98 13.12
N ASP A 255 43.05 20.76 12.06
CA ASP A 255 43.74 22.05 11.82
C ASP A 255 43.47 23.08 12.94
N HIS A 256 42.39 22.87 13.72
CA HIS A 256 42.07 23.68 14.91
C HIS A 256 42.39 22.96 16.24
N GLY A 257 43.12 21.84 16.21
CA GLY A 257 43.49 21.08 17.39
C GLY A 257 42.32 20.36 18.08
N VAL A 258 41.24 20.05 17.35
CA VAL A 258 40.04 19.38 17.83
C VAL A 258 39.87 18.02 17.14
N ASP A 259 39.52 17.00 17.91
CA ASP A 259 39.27 15.66 17.40
C ASP A 259 37.78 15.42 17.11
N VAL A 260 37.53 14.55 16.14
CA VAL A 260 36.21 13.95 15.94
C VAL A 260 36.03 12.80 16.94
N VAL A 261 35.02 12.86 17.78
CA VAL A 261 34.73 11.83 18.81
C VAL A 261 33.68 10.81 18.38
N GLY A 262 33.04 11.03 17.26
CA GLY A 262 32.06 10.08 16.68
C GLY A 262 31.19 10.72 15.62
N SER A 263 30.43 9.89 14.95
CA SER A 263 29.43 10.32 13.97
C SER A 263 28.15 9.50 14.12
N GLU A 264 27.07 10.02 13.60
CA GLU A 264 25.79 9.34 13.61
C GLU A 264 25.05 9.54 12.29
N ILE A 265 24.35 8.47 11.85
CA ILE A 265 23.40 8.52 10.75
C ILE A 265 22.01 8.60 11.38
N VAL A 266 21.19 9.53 10.92
CA VAL A 266 19.82 9.71 11.39
C VAL A 266 18.87 9.12 10.35
N GLY A 267 18.02 8.20 10.79
CA GLY A 267 17.13 7.44 9.92
C GLY A 267 17.82 6.38 9.08
N LEU A 268 17.18 6.00 7.98
CA LEU A 268 17.67 4.94 7.10
C LEU A 268 18.77 5.43 6.15
N VAL A 269 19.66 4.53 5.78
CA VAL A 269 20.77 4.78 4.85
C VAL A 269 20.84 3.67 3.80
N PRO A 270 21.10 3.98 2.51
CA PRO A 270 21.33 2.96 1.50
C PRO A 270 22.55 2.10 1.84
N ARG A 271 22.41 0.77 1.72
CA ARG A 271 23.51 -0.18 1.92
C ARG A 271 24.77 0.23 1.15
N GLN A 272 24.61 0.65 -0.11
CA GLN A 272 25.71 1.06 -0.98
C GLN A 272 26.55 2.20 -0.37
N ALA A 273 25.92 3.17 0.28
CA ALA A 273 26.66 4.28 0.91
C ALA A 273 27.63 3.80 2.01
N LEU A 274 27.25 2.74 2.76
CA LEU A 274 28.10 2.13 3.78
C LEU A 274 29.15 1.19 3.16
N GLU A 275 28.78 0.42 2.14
CA GLU A 275 29.71 -0.42 1.39
C GLU A 275 30.82 0.41 0.75
N ASP A 276 30.46 1.52 0.07
CA ASP A 276 31.41 2.43 -0.55
C ASP A 276 32.36 3.05 0.50
N ALA A 277 31.83 3.41 1.66
CA ALA A 277 32.65 3.92 2.77
C ALA A 277 33.67 2.88 3.26
N ALA A 278 33.23 1.63 3.44
CA ALA A 278 34.11 0.53 3.84
C ALA A 278 35.19 0.24 2.78
N VAL A 279 34.80 0.18 1.51
CA VAL A 279 35.68 -0.03 0.36
C VAL A 279 36.77 1.04 0.29
N GLN A 280 36.38 2.30 0.40
CA GLN A 280 37.32 3.45 0.40
C GLN A 280 38.26 3.43 1.58
N TYR A 281 37.74 3.18 2.79
CA TYR A 281 38.56 3.12 4.01
C TYR A 281 39.57 1.97 3.97
N LEU A 282 39.16 0.78 3.54
CA LEU A 282 40.00 -0.42 3.45
C LEU A 282 40.86 -0.45 2.16
N LYS A 283 40.66 0.49 1.24
CA LYS A 283 41.34 0.55 -0.07
C LYS A 283 41.24 -0.76 -0.86
N VAL A 284 40.01 -1.33 -0.95
CA VAL A 284 39.75 -2.57 -1.67
C VAL A 284 39.80 -2.30 -3.18
N GLU A 285 40.82 -2.83 -3.89
CA GLU A 285 41.04 -2.55 -5.32
C GLU A 285 40.11 -3.32 -6.26
N ASN A 286 39.68 -4.51 -5.85
CA ASN A 286 38.89 -5.43 -6.69
C ASN A 286 37.41 -5.49 -6.28
N TYR A 287 36.90 -4.46 -5.59
CA TYR A 287 35.52 -4.45 -5.14
C TYR A 287 34.54 -4.41 -6.33
N HIS A 288 33.52 -5.25 -6.25
CA HIS A 288 32.27 -5.15 -6.98
C HIS A 288 31.13 -5.67 -6.11
N PRO A 289 29.88 -5.21 -6.29
CA PRO A 289 28.76 -5.52 -5.38
C PRO A 289 28.51 -7.03 -5.14
N GLN A 290 28.88 -7.89 -6.11
CA GLN A 290 28.71 -9.35 -6.01
C GLN A 290 29.77 -10.04 -5.13
N LEU A 291 30.78 -9.30 -4.62
CA LEU A 291 31.69 -9.82 -3.59
C LEU A 291 31.04 -9.81 -2.20
N VAL A 292 30.01 -9.01 -2.01
CA VAL A 292 29.20 -9.05 -0.79
C VAL A 292 28.30 -10.26 -0.84
N PHE A 293 28.44 -11.13 0.17
CA PHE A 293 27.75 -12.43 0.22
C PHE A 293 26.23 -12.29 0.08
N GLU A 294 25.63 -11.36 0.82
CA GLU A 294 24.20 -11.11 0.83
C GLU A 294 23.70 -10.65 -0.56
N ASN A 295 24.45 -9.79 -1.23
CA ASN A 295 24.08 -9.33 -2.59
C ASN A 295 24.07 -10.50 -3.58
N ARG A 296 25.05 -11.41 -3.47
CA ARG A 296 25.11 -12.61 -4.30
C ARG A 296 23.98 -13.59 -3.98
N LEU A 297 23.70 -13.80 -2.69
CA LEU A 297 22.60 -14.64 -2.23
C LEU A 297 21.24 -14.11 -2.69
N ASP A 298 20.98 -12.81 -2.48
CA ASP A 298 19.74 -12.15 -2.92
C ASP A 298 19.55 -12.26 -4.44
N GLN A 299 20.62 -12.17 -5.21
CA GLN A 299 20.57 -12.37 -6.67
C GLN A 299 20.11 -13.78 -7.00
N ILE A 300 20.72 -14.80 -6.40
CA ILE A 300 20.38 -16.22 -6.66
C ILE A 300 18.93 -16.49 -6.26
N ILE A 301 18.49 -16.01 -5.10
CA ILE A 301 17.10 -16.17 -4.63
C ILE A 301 16.12 -15.51 -5.61
N ARG A 302 16.40 -14.30 -6.09
CA ARG A 302 15.56 -13.61 -7.09
C ARG A 302 15.50 -14.36 -8.41
N GLU A 303 16.64 -14.85 -8.90
CA GLU A 303 16.73 -15.65 -10.14
C GLU A 303 15.90 -16.94 -10.03
N GLN A 304 16.01 -17.66 -8.90
CA GLN A 304 15.23 -18.86 -8.63
C GLN A 304 13.74 -18.58 -8.49
N THR A 305 13.37 -17.51 -7.77
CA THR A 305 11.95 -17.10 -7.60
C THR A 305 11.34 -16.68 -8.92
N GLN A 306 12.08 -15.96 -9.78
CA GLN A 306 11.61 -15.56 -11.10
C GLN A 306 11.48 -16.75 -12.05
N SER A 307 12.43 -17.68 -12.02
CA SER A 307 12.37 -18.93 -12.80
C SER A 307 11.20 -19.80 -12.36
N ALA A 308 11.00 -19.97 -11.05
CA ALA A 308 9.85 -20.70 -10.49
C ALA A 308 8.51 -20.02 -10.81
N ALA A 309 8.44 -18.69 -10.74
CA ALA A 309 7.25 -17.94 -11.11
C ALA A 309 6.92 -18.04 -12.62
N GLN A 310 7.94 -18.04 -13.48
CA GLN A 310 7.76 -18.24 -14.93
C GLN A 310 7.38 -19.68 -15.29
N GLU A 311 7.91 -20.66 -14.59
CA GLU A 311 7.58 -22.09 -14.75
C GLU A 311 6.18 -22.38 -14.18
N ASN A 312 5.82 -21.79 -13.04
CA ASN A 312 4.48 -21.88 -12.43
C ASN A 312 3.39 -21.21 -13.27
N ALA A 313 3.69 -20.10 -13.95
CA ALA A 313 2.76 -19.45 -14.87
C ALA A 313 2.46 -20.26 -16.15
N ARG A 314 3.18 -21.35 -16.41
CA ARG A 314 3.09 -22.12 -17.65
C ARG A 314 2.31 -23.45 -17.56
N THR A 315 2.00 -23.95 -16.38
CA THR A 315 1.27 -25.21 -16.27
C THR A 315 -0.09 -25.02 -15.60
N LEU A 316 -1.17 -25.42 -16.32
CA LEU A 316 -2.55 -25.38 -15.80
C LEU A 316 -2.68 -26.19 -14.50
N ARG A 317 -1.89 -27.28 -14.36
CA ARG A 317 -1.80 -28.09 -13.14
C ARG A 317 -1.44 -27.23 -11.93
N LEU A 318 -0.41 -26.42 -12.01
CA LEU A 318 0.08 -25.58 -10.90
C LEU A 318 -0.90 -24.48 -10.51
N MET A 319 -1.66 -23.94 -11.48
CA MET A 319 -2.74 -22.97 -11.18
C MET A 319 -3.84 -23.59 -10.32
N ALA A 320 -4.14 -24.88 -10.50
CA ALA A 320 -5.15 -25.60 -9.72
C ALA A 320 -4.60 -26.18 -8.40
N GLU A 321 -3.31 -26.51 -8.33
CA GLU A 321 -2.69 -27.29 -7.26
C GLU A 321 -2.79 -26.62 -5.89
N ALA A 322 -2.67 -25.29 -5.82
CA ALA A 322 -2.75 -24.56 -4.56
C ALA A 322 -4.13 -24.73 -3.88
N PHE A 323 -5.22 -24.59 -4.65
CA PHE A 323 -6.57 -24.79 -4.12
C PHE A 323 -6.85 -26.24 -3.76
N VAL A 324 -6.47 -27.18 -4.65
CA VAL A 324 -6.66 -28.62 -4.40
C VAL A 324 -5.89 -29.07 -3.15
N THR A 325 -4.67 -28.57 -2.94
CA THR A 325 -3.87 -28.84 -1.75
C THR A 325 -4.51 -28.26 -0.48
N ALA A 326 -5.05 -27.04 -0.56
CA ALA A 326 -5.76 -26.43 0.56
C ALA A 326 -7.01 -27.26 0.95
N VAL A 327 -7.79 -27.74 -0.03
CA VAL A 327 -8.96 -28.61 0.21
C VAL A 327 -8.55 -29.96 0.81
N ALA A 328 -7.40 -30.50 0.44
CA ALA A 328 -6.90 -31.79 0.94
C ALA A 328 -6.30 -31.68 2.37
N ALA A 329 -6.06 -30.49 2.88
CA ALA A 329 -5.51 -30.29 4.22
C ALA A 329 -6.51 -30.75 5.31
N PRO A 330 -6.03 -31.23 6.47
CA PRO A 330 -6.89 -31.66 7.58
C PRO A 330 -7.44 -30.44 8.38
N THR A 331 -8.00 -29.46 7.65
CA THR A 331 -8.61 -28.24 8.18
C THR A 331 -10.09 -28.19 7.81
N ALA A 332 -10.89 -27.46 8.56
CA ALA A 332 -12.33 -27.34 8.27
C ALA A 332 -12.62 -26.47 7.04
N THR A 333 -11.70 -25.58 6.68
CA THR A 333 -11.82 -24.69 5.53
C THR A 333 -10.51 -24.70 4.72
N PRO A 334 -10.59 -24.59 3.35
CA PRO A 334 -11.81 -24.59 2.53
C PRO A 334 -12.50 -25.96 2.54
N GLY A 335 -13.84 -25.96 2.54
CA GLY A 335 -14.67 -27.15 2.61
C GLY A 335 -15.60 -27.32 1.39
N GLY A 336 -16.66 -28.12 1.57
CA GLY A 336 -17.65 -28.42 0.53
C GLY A 336 -18.33 -27.20 -0.07
N GLY A 337 -18.58 -26.14 0.73
CA GLY A 337 -19.17 -24.89 0.26
C GLY A 337 -18.25 -24.14 -0.68
N SER A 338 -16.98 -23.94 -0.30
CA SER A 338 -15.96 -23.33 -1.16
C SER A 338 -15.73 -24.12 -2.46
N VAL A 339 -15.72 -25.47 -2.39
CA VAL A 339 -15.62 -26.36 -3.58
C VAL A 339 -16.83 -26.22 -4.48
N SER A 340 -18.03 -26.11 -3.91
CA SER A 340 -19.27 -25.90 -4.66
C SER A 340 -19.24 -24.54 -5.40
N ALA A 341 -18.78 -23.48 -4.73
CA ALA A 341 -18.63 -22.16 -5.34
C ALA A 341 -17.65 -22.19 -6.53
N LEU A 342 -16.48 -22.86 -6.36
CA LEU A 342 -15.54 -23.04 -7.46
C LEU A 342 -16.14 -23.83 -8.62
N GLY A 343 -16.88 -24.91 -8.35
CA GLY A 343 -17.56 -25.70 -9.38
C GLY A 343 -18.53 -24.85 -10.22
N GLY A 344 -19.34 -24.02 -9.57
CA GLY A 344 -20.23 -23.07 -10.23
C GLY A 344 -19.48 -22.01 -11.05
N ALA A 345 -18.36 -21.50 -10.54
CA ALA A 345 -17.51 -20.54 -11.25
C ALA A 345 -16.88 -21.15 -12.51
N LEU A 346 -16.41 -22.40 -12.44
CA LEU A 346 -15.86 -23.14 -13.59
C LEU A 346 -16.94 -23.39 -14.66
N ALA A 347 -18.17 -23.74 -14.23
CA ALA A 347 -19.29 -23.89 -15.14
C ALA A 347 -19.59 -22.58 -15.90
N ALA A 348 -19.65 -21.46 -15.19
CA ALA A 348 -19.87 -20.15 -15.79
C ALA A 348 -18.73 -19.77 -16.76
N ALA A 349 -17.47 -20.07 -16.40
CA ALA A 349 -16.31 -19.81 -17.24
C ALA A 349 -16.34 -20.59 -18.56
N LEU A 350 -16.74 -21.88 -18.54
CA LEU A 350 -16.90 -22.68 -19.75
C LEU A 350 -18.00 -22.09 -20.65
N GLY A 351 -19.14 -21.71 -20.10
CA GLY A 351 -20.19 -21.04 -20.86
C GLY A 351 -19.79 -19.72 -21.47
N GLU A 352 -19.03 -18.90 -20.72
CA GLU A 352 -18.46 -17.63 -21.18
C GLU A 352 -17.48 -17.87 -22.35
N MET A 353 -16.62 -18.90 -22.25
CA MET A 353 -15.71 -19.31 -23.30
C MET A 353 -16.46 -19.73 -24.57
N VAL A 354 -17.50 -20.58 -24.45
CA VAL A 354 -18.28 -21.05 -25.59
C VAL A 354 -19.00 -19.89 -26.31
N CYS A 355 -19.54 -18.93 -25.57
CA CYS A 355 -20.07 -17.69 -26.14
C CYS A 355 -19.01 -16.94 -26.93
N GLY A 356 -17.82 -16.74 -26.35
CA GLY A 356 -16.71 -16.02 -26.98
C GLY A 356 -16.22 -16.67 -28.26
N VAL A 357 -16.06 -17.99 -28.28
CA VAL A 357 -15.66 -18.75 -29.48
C VAL A 357 -16.73 -18.66 -30.58
N SER A 358 -18.02 -18.70 -30.21
CA SER A 358 -19.14 -18.62 -31.16
C SER A 358 -19.27 -17.21 -31.76
N LEU A 359 -19.02 -16.13 -30.97
CA LEU A 359 -18.99 -14.74 -31.45
C LEU A 359 -17.93 -14.49 -32.52
N ASN A 360 -16.82 -15.25 -32.53
CA ASN A 360 -15.80 -15.15 -33.55
C ASN A 360 -16.14 -15.84 -34.88
N ARG A 361 -17.36 -16.40 -35.05
CA ARG A 361 -17.79 -17.14 -36.21
C ARG A 361 -18.92 -16.39 -36.94
N LYS A 362 -18.72 -16.05 -38.21
CA LYS A 362 -19.73 -15.39 -39.06
C LYS A 362 -21.04 -16.18 -39.19
N SER A 363 -20.98 -17.52 -39.13
CA SER A 363 -22.16 -18.38 -39.20
C SER A 363 -23.13 -18.19 -38.02
N PHE A 364 -22.72 -17.54 -36.93
CA PHE A 364 -23.55 -17.27 -35.75
C PHE A 364 -23.87 -15.78 -35.57
N GLU A 365 -23.65 -14.95 -36.59
CA GLU A 365 -23.85 -13.49 -36.55
C GLU A 365 -25.32 -13.14 -36.14
N ALA A 366 -26.29 -13.91 -36.56
CA ALA A 366 -27.70 -13.75 -36.15
C ALA A 366 -27.91 -13.85 -34.62
N HIS A 367 -27.01 -14.52 -33.90
CA HIS A 367 -27.09 -14.74 -32.45
C HIS A 367 -26.16 -13.85 -31.65
N HIS A 368 -25.31 -12.98 -32.28
CA HIS A 368 -24.29 -12.23 -31.63
C HIS A 368 -24.80 -11.35 -30.48
N THR A 369 -25.94 -10.67 -30.65
CA THR A 369 -26.51 -9.83 -29.60
C THR A 369 -26.84 -10.66 -28.35
N LYS A 370 -27.50 -11.81 -28.56
CA LYS A 370 -27.90 -12.73 -27.48
C LYS A 370 -26.68 -13.38 -26.81
N LEU A 371 -25.71 -13.82 -27.60
CA LEU A 371 -24.47 -14.41 -27.10
C LEU A 371 -23.70 -13.41 -26.25
N LYS A 372 -23.61 -12.12 -26.65
CA LYS A 372 -22.95 -11.08 -25.90
C LYS A 372 -23.63 -10.80 -24.56
N GLU A 373 -24.95 -10.73 -24.53
CA GLU A 373 -25.76 -10.60 -23.33
C GLU A 373 -25.48 -11.75 -22.34
N LEU A 374 -25.57 -12.99 -22.83
CA LEU A 374 -25.35 -14.18 -22.00
C LEU A 374 -23.90 -14.31 -21.52
N GLN A 375 -22.93 -13.97 -22.36
CA GLN A 375 -21.51 -13.90 -21.99
C GLN A 375 -21.29 -12.93 -20.82
N ASN A 376 -21.82 -11.72 -20.90
CA ASN A 376 -21.70 -10.71 -19.84
C ASN A 376 -22.38 -11.18 -18.54
N ARG A 377 -23.53 -11.84 -18.65
CA ARG A 377 -24.24 -12.39 -17.49
C ARG A 377 -23.44 -13.51 -16.83
N LEU A 378 -22.89 -14.45 -17.61
CA LEU A 378 -22.01 -15.52 -17.10
C LEU A 378 -20.76 -14.96 -16.44
N SER A 379 -20.16 -13.91 -17.00
CA SER A 379 -19.00 -13.25 -16.40
C SER A 379 -19.32 -12.68 -15.02
N SER A 380 -20.45 -12.02 -14.85
CA SER A 380 -20.93 -11.53 -13.56
C SER A 380 -21.19 -12.65 -12.54
N LEU A 381 -21.85 -13.73 -12.98
CA LEU A 381 -22.12 -14.90 -12.13
C LEU A 381 -20.83 -15.58 -11.68
N ARG A 382 -19.86 -15.75 -12.60
CA ARG A 382 -18.53 -16.30 -12.31
C ARG A 382 -17.82 -15.49 -11.23
N GLN A 383 -17.86 -14.18 -11.32
CA GLN A 383 -17.19 -13.32 -10.35
C GLN A 383 -17.78 -13.45 -8.95
N ARG A 384 -19.12 -13.43 -8.83
CA ARG A 384 -19.80 -13.64 -7.55
C ARG A 384 -19.54 -15.03 -6.96
N LEU A 385 -19.49 -16.07 -7.79
CA LEU A 385 -19.19 -17.44 -7.36
C LEU A 385 -17.73 -17.55 -6.88
N LEU A 386 -16.78 -16.84 -7.50
CA LEU A 386 -15.39 -16.77 -7.01
C LEU A 386 -15.30 -16.07 -5.65
N GLU A 387 -16.03 -14.98 -5.46
CA GLU A 387 -16.11 -14.29 -4.16
C GLU A 387 -16.68 -15.19 -3.06
N ASN A 388 -17.65 -16.04 -3.40
CA ASN A 388 -18.27 -16.95 -2.45
C ASN A 388 -17.31 -18.05 -1.95
N ILE A 389 -16.20 -18.34 -2.63
CA ILE A 389 -15.16 -19.27 -2.14
C ILE A 389 -14.61 -18.79 -0.79
N ASP A 390 -14.19 -17.53 -0.72
CA ASP A 390 -13.61 -16.95 0.49
C ASP A 390 -14.70 -16.63 1.53
N ARG A 391 -15.87 -16.16 1.09
CA ARG A 391 -16.99 -15.85 1.98
C ARG A 391 -17.49 -17.09 2.73
N ASP A 392 -17.51 -18.25 2.10
CA ASP A 392 -17.86 -19.54 2.74
C ASP A 392 -16.87 -19.86 3.88
N ALA A 393 -15.58 -19.81 3.62
CA ALA A 393 -14.56 -20.04 4.62
C ALA A 393 -14.65 -19.03 5.79
N GLN A 394 -14.79 -17.75 5.51
CA GLN A 394 -14.93 -16.68 6.51
C GLN A 394 -16.21 -16.85 7.35
N SER A 395 -17.30 -17.28 6.75
CA SER A 395 -18.55 -17.50 7.46
C SER A 395 -18.43 -18.64 8.49
N TYR A 396 -17.73 -19.71 8.15
CA TYR A 396 -17.41 -20.79 9.07
C TYR A 396 -16.52 -20.31 10.24
N GLU A 397 -15.49 -19.53 9.96
CA GLU A 397 -14.62 -18.95 10.98
C GLU A 397 -15.42 -18.05 11.95
N ALA A 398 -16.38 -17.28 11.46
CA ALA A 398 -17.27 -16.46 12.28
C ALA A 398 -18.14 -17.33 13.22
N VAL A 399 -18.69 -18.46 12.76
CA VAL A 399 -19.41 -19.41 13.59
C VAL A 399 -18.50 -19.97 14.69
N MET A 400 -17.28 -20.38 14.34
CA MET A 400 -16.32 -20.90 15.31
C MET A 400 -15.88 -19.85 16.35
N ALA A 401 -15.78 -18.58 15.96
CA ALA A 401 -15.51 -17.47 16.84
C ALA A 401 -16.68 -17.24 17.82
N ALA A 402 -17.92 -17.28 17.35
CA ALA A 402 -19.11 -17.16 18.19
C ALA A 402 -19.20 -18.29 19.24
N PHE A 403 -18.82 -19.51 18.88
CA PHE A 403 -18.75 -20.63 19.82
C PHE A 403 -17.70 -20.46 20.92
N LYS A 404 -16.67 -19.65 20.73
CA LYS A 404 -15.61 -19.36 21.71
C LYS A 404 -15.97 -18.23 22.69
N LEU A 405 -17.08 -17.51 22.49
CA LEU A 405 -17.51 -16.42 23.36
C LEU A 405 -17.76 -16.92 24.81
N PRO A 406 -17.55 -16.05 25.81
CA PRO A 406 -17.81 -16.36 27.22
C PRO A 406 -19.24 -16.84 27.48
N LYS A 407 -19.43 -17.71 28.49
CA LYS A 407 -20.73 -18.30 28.85
C LYS A 407 -20.96 -18.44 30.38
N SER A 408 -20.19 -17.70 31.16
CA SER A 408 -20.21 -17.85 32.65
C SER A 408 -21.42 -17.15 33.26
N THR A 409 -21.74 -15.94 32.81
CA THR A 409 -22.91 -15.17 33.30
C THR A 409 -24.13 -15.37 32.40
N GLU A 410 -25.30 -14.97 32.88
CA GLU A 410 -26.56 -15.03 32.09
C GLU A 410 -26.51 -14.10 30.85
N THR A 411 -25.98 -12.91 31.07
CA THR A 411 -25.77 -11.93 29.96
C THR A 411 -24.79 -12.46 28.89
N GLU A 412 -23.70 -13.09 29.32
CA GLU A 412 -22.74 -13.70 28.39
C GLU A 412 -23.37 -14.86 27.60
N ARG A 413 -24.19 -15.70 28.26
CA ARG A 413 -24.90 -16.80 27.58
C ARG A 413 -25.90 -16.29 26.57
N ALA A 414 -26.64 -15.23 26.88
CA ALA A 414 -27.59 -14.61 25.96
C ALA A 414 -26.85 -13.98 24.75
N GLY A 415 -25.81 -13.19 24.97
CA GLY A 415 -24.99 -12.60 23.92
C GLY A 415 -24.32 -13.64 23.03
N ARG A 416 -23.79 -14.73 23.63
CA ARG A 416 -23.22 -15.85 22.87
C ARG A 416 -24.26 -16.56 22.01
N ALA A 417 -25.46 -16.79 22.53
CA ALA A 417 -26.54 -17.43 21.77
C ALA A 417 -26.97 -16.60 20.58
N GLN A 418 -27.09 -15.29 20.74
CA GLN A 418 -27.39 -14.36 19.66
C GLN A 418 -26.28 -14.34 18.60
N ALA A 419 -25.00 -14.27 19.00
CA ALA A 419 -23.88 -14.28 18.08
C ALA A 419 -23.78 -15.59 17.28
N ILE A 420 -24.05 -16.74 17.89
CA ILE A 420 -24.10 -18.04 17.20
C ILE A 420 -25.22 -18.06 16.15
N GLU A 421 -26.39 -17.56 16.49
CA GLU A 421 -27.51 -17.52 15.56
C GLU A 421 -27.26 -16.60 14.38
N GLU A 422 -26.72 -15.41 14.61
CA GLU A 422 -26.39 -14.46 13.55
C GLU A 422 -25.28 -15.01 12.63
N ALA A 423 -24.22 -15.59 13.20
CA ALA A 423 -23.18 -16.25 12.44
C ALA A 423 -23.72 -17.45 11.66
N GLY A 424 -24.64 -18.24 12.23
CA GLY A 424 -25.31 -19.35 11.58
C GLY A 424 -26.17 -18.91 10.37
N LYS A 425 -26.92 -17.81 10.49
CA LYS A 425 -27.64 -17.20 9.37
C LYS A 425 -26.70 -16.79 8.23
N ASN A 426 -25.59 -16.14 8.57
CA ASN A 426 -24.60 -15.77 7.57
C ASN A 426 -23.97 -16.99 6.89
N ALA A 427 -23.58 -18.02 7.67
CA ALA A 427 -23.04 -19.27 7.15
C ALA A 427 -24.05 -20.07 6.30
N THR A 428 -25.35 -19.82 6.43
CA THR A 428 -26.41 -20.39 5.60
C THR A 428 -26.64 -19.59 4.33
N SER A 429 -26.52 -18.25 4.38
CA SER A 429 -26.81 -17.36 3.26
C SER A 429 -25.82 -17.52 2.10
N VAL A 430 -24.53 -17.74 2.40
CA VAL A 430 -23.49 -17.88 1.36
C VAL A 430 -23.68 -19.13 0.48
N PRO A 431 -23.84 -20.34 1.04
CA PRO A 431 -24.14 -21.51 0.23
C PRO A 431 -25.52 -21.43 -0.44
N LEU A 432 -26.52 -20.77 0.14
CA LEU A 432 -27.81 -20.54 -0.52
C LEU A 432 -27.63 -19.68 -1.78
N GLU A 433 -26.91 -18.56 -1.68
CA GLU A 433 -26.54 -17.74 -2.83
C GLU A 433 -25.76 -18.55 -3.89
N THR A 434 -24.82 -19.39 -3.47
CA THR A 434 -24.05 -20.26 -4.37
C THR A 434 -24.98 -21.23 -5.14
N ALA A 435 -25.99 -21.79 -4.48
CA ALA A 435 -26.96 -22.65 -5.12
C ALA A 435 -27.83 -21.91 -6.15
N GLU A 436 -28.28 -20.71 -5.81
CA GLU A 436 -29.08 -19.85 -6.71
C GLU A 436 -28.31 -19.45 -7.97
N LEU A 437 -27.04 -18.96 -7.76
CA LEU A 437 -26.16 -18.58 -8.86
C LEU A 437 -25.84 -19.77 -9.77
N SER A 438 -25.55 -20.93 -9.18
CA SER A 438 -25.28 -22.15 -9.96
C SER A 438 -26.51 -22.64 -10.76
N ALA A 439 -27.71 -22.50 -10.21
CA ALA A 439 -28.96 -22.79 -10.93
C ALA A 439 -29.17 -21.83 -12.11
N GLU A 440 -28.83 -20.54 -11.93
CA GLU A 440 -28.90 -19.57 -13.03
C GLU A 440 -27.88 -19.88 -14.13
N VAL A 441 -26.63 -20.22 -13.73
CA VAL A 441 -25.58 -20.68 -14.66
C VAL A 441 -26.09 -21.88 -15.47
N ALA A 442 -26.65 -22.92 -14.84
CA ALA A 442 -27.19 -24.09 -15.53
C ALA A 442 -28.29 -23.73 -16.55
N LYS A 443 -29.20 -22.80 -16.20
CA LYS A 443 -30.23 -22.31 -17.09
C LYS A 443 -29.65 -21.62 -18.32
N ILE A 444 -28.67 -20.76 -18.14
CA ILE A 444 -27.96 -20.07 -19.24
C ILE A 444 -27.28 -21.10 -20.13
N ILE A 445 -26.48 -22.01 -19.56
CA ILE A 445 -25.76 -23.05 -20.30
C ILE A 445 -26.73 -23.87 -21.16
N SER A 446 -27.86 -24.28 -20.61
CA SER A 446 -28.88 -25.02 -21.37
C SER A 446 -29.40 -24.23 -22.57
N SER A 447 -29.53 -22.90 -22.45
CA SER A 447 -30.01 -22.05 -23.57
C SER A 447 -28.95 -21.81 -24.66
N LEU A 448 -27.67 -22.12 -24.41
CA LEU A 448 -26.58 -21.94 -25.37
C LEU A 448 -26.51 -23.06 -26.43
N ARG A 449 -27.12 -24.22 -26.18
CA ARG A 449 -26.97 -25.43 -27.01
C ARG A 449 -27.26 -25.19 -28.49
N ASP A 450 -28.33 -24.45 -28.79
CA ASP A 450 -28.84 -24.27 -30.16
C ASP A 450 -28.26 -23.00 -30.85
N ILE A 451 -27.55 -22.13 -30.11
CA ILE A 451 -27.08 -20.84 -30.62
C ILE A 451 -25.55 -20.72 -30.62
N THR A 452 -24.84 -21.82 -30.33
CA THR A 452 -23.39 -21.89 -30.29
C THR A 452 -22.85 -22.94 -31.26
N ILE A 453 -21.52 -22.94 -31.44
CA ILE A 453 -20.85 -23.90 -32.35
C ILE A 453 -21.06 -25.33 -31.87
N PRO A 454 -21.44 -26.28 -32.75
CA PRO A 454 -21.65 -27.68 -32.36
C PRO A 454 -20.41 -28.36 -31.72
N LEU A 455 -19.25 -27.94 -32.10
CA LEU A 455 -17.99 -28.46 -31.56
C LEU A 455 -17.80 -28.18 -30.04
N ALA A 456 -18.50 -27.19 -29.48
CA ALA A 456 -18.49 -26.85 -28.06
C ALA A 456 -19.55 -27.64 -27.23
N ALA A 457 -20.30 -28.55 -27.83
CA ALA A 457 -21.27 -29.36 -27.09
C ALA A 457 -20.69 -30.14 -25.90
N PRO A 458 -19.47 -30.75 -25.98
CA PRO A 458 -18.84 -31.38 -24.82
C PRO A 458 -18.56 -30.41 -23.69
N ASP A 459 -18.12 -29.17 -24.00
CA ASP A 459 -17.82 -28.14 -22.99
C ASP A 459 -19.09 -27.69 -22.27
N LEU A 460 -20.20 -27.53 -23.01
CA LEU A 460 -21.52 -27.23 -22.44
C LEU A 460 -22.04 -28.36 -21.55
N ALA A 461 -21.79 -29.64 -21.91
CA ALA A 461 -22.16 -30.77 -21.08
C ALA A 461 -21.39 -30.74 -19.74
N VAL A 462 -20.06 -30.59 -19.78
CA VAL A 462 -19.24 -30.46 -18.57
C VAL A 462 -19.67 -29.27 -17.74
N ALA A 463 -19.97 -28.13 -18.36
CA ALA A 463 -20.43 -26.93 -17.64
C ALA A 463 -21.79 -27.19 -16.94
N LEU A 464 -22.72 -27.91 -17.58
CA LEU A 464 -23.99 -28.22 -16.99
C LEU A 464 -23.87 -29.18 -15.80
N ASP A 465 -23.00 -30.20 -15.90
CA ASP A 465 -22.71 -31.14 -14.83
C ASP A 465 -22.08 -30.45 -13.62
N LEU A 466 -21.12 -29.58 -13.87
CA LEU A 466 -20.46 -28.77 -12.83
C LEU A 466 -21.46 -27.86 -12.12
N ALA A 467 -22.29 -27.13 -12.86
CA ALA A 467 -23.33 -26.26 -12.29
C ALA A 467 -24.34 -27.07 -11.46
N GLY A 468 -24.77 -28.23 -11.94
CA GLY A 468 -25.64 -29.15 -11.21
C GLY A 468 -25.01 -29.68 -9.93
N THR A 469 -23.75 -30.06 -9.97
CA THR A 469 -22.97 -30.53 -8.79
C THR A 469 -22.78 -29.41 -7.79
N ALA A 470 -22.40 -28.20 -8.25
CA ALA A 470 -22.26 -27.02 -7.42
C ALA A 470 -23.55 -26.67 -6.69
N LYS A 471 -24.69 -26.67 -7.41
CA LYS A 471 -26.02 -26.46 -6.82
C LYS A 471 -26.32 -27.47 -5.72
N ARG A 472 -26.20 -28.78 -6.02
CA ARG A 472 -26.47 -29.83 -5.03
C ARG A 472 -25.57 -29.73 -3.80
N GLY A 473 -24.26 -29.57 -4.00
CA GLY A 473 -23.30 -29.44 -2.90
C GLY A 473 -23.60 -28.22 -2.03
N ALA A 474 -23.96 -27.09 -2.63
CA ALA A 474 -24.33 -25.89 -1.90
C ALA A 474 -25.62 -26.08 -1.08
N ILE A 475 -26.66 -26.75 -1.63
CA ILE A 475 -27.90 -27.11 -0.92
C ILE A 475 -27.58 -27.96 0.32
N GLU A 476 -26.70 -28.95 0.22
CA GLU A 476 -26.31 -29.78 1.36
C GLU A 476 -25.60 -28.94 2.46
N ASN A 477 -24.76 -27.97 2.09
CA ASN A 477 -24.16 -27.03 3.04
C ASN A 477 -25.20 -26.12 3.70
N VAL A 478 -26.21 -25.64 2.98
CA VAL A 478 -27.34 -24.91 3.57
C VAL A 478 -28.00 -25.79 4.64
N ARG A 479 -28.41 -27.04 4.28
CA ARG A 479 -29.07 -27.97 5.21
C ARG A 479 -28.25 -28.26 6.46
N ALA A 480 -26.94 -28.39 6.33
CA ALA A 480 -26.03 -28.63 7.44
C ALA A 480 -26.00 -27.47 8.45
N ASN A 481 -26.26 -26.24 8.03
CA ASN A 481 -26.21 -25.05 8.90
C ASN A 481 -27.55 -24.75 9.58
N LEU A 482 -28.71 -25.20 9.04
CA LEU A 482 -30.05 -24.90 9.57
C LEU A 482 -30.24 -25.31 11.04
N PRO A 483 -29.73 -26.44 11.57
CA PRO A 483 -29.96 -26.84 12.95
C PRO A 483 -29.47 -25.85 14.02
N SER A 484 -28.57 -24.91 13.66
CA SER A 484 -28.06 -23.89 14.54
C SER A 484 -28.95 -22.65 14.66
N ILE A 485 -29.99 -22.52 13.84
CA ILE A 485 -30.85 -21.34 13.69
C ILE A 485 -32.21 -21.62 14.36
N LYS A 486 -32.69 -20.64 15.15
CA LYS A 486 -33.97 -20.73 15.87
C LYS A 486 -35.06 -19.83 15.27
N ASP A 487 -34.64 -18.82 14.47
CA ASP A 487 -35.56 -17.89 13.82
C ASP A 487 -36.43 -18.60 12.78
N GLN A 488 -37.74 -18.79 13.11
CA GLN A 488 -38.69 -19.52 12.30
C GLN A 488 -38.96 -18.82 10.95
N ASP A 489 -39.04 -17.49 10.95
CA ASP A 489 -39.30 -16.73 9.73
C ASP A 489 -38.12 -16.89 8.73
N TYR A 490 -36.90 -16.89 9.24
CA TYR A 490 -35.71 -17.17 8.45
C TYR A 490 -35.68 -18.60 7.91
N LEU A 491 -35.97 -19.59 8.75
CA LEU A 491 -36.03 -21.00 8.36
C LEU A 491 -37.08 -21.23 7.25
N GLU A 492 -38.31 -20.68 7.38
CA GLU A 492 -39.33 -20.74 6.37
C GLU A 492 -38.93 -20.06 5.05
N HIS A 493 -38.20 -18.95 5.15
CA HIS A 493 -37.65 -18.25 3.97
C HIS A 493 -36.65 -19.15 3.22
N VAL A 494 -35.67 -19.72 3.95
CA VAL A 494 -34.69 -20.63 3.34
C VAL A 494 -35.33 -21.85 2.73
N GLU A 495 -36.28 -22.48 3.42
CA GLU A 495 -36.99 -23.69 2.93
C GLU A 495 -37.76 -23.41 1.63
N ARG A 496 -38.43 -22.27 1.53
CA ARG A 496 -39.11 -21.85 0.26
C ARG A 496 -38.12 -21.70 -0.88
N ASN A 497 -36.93 -21.14 -0.62
CA ASN A 497 -35.92 -21.00 -1.66
C ASN A 497 -35.32 -22.35 -2.07
N LEU A 498 -35.11 -23.27 -1.14
CA LEU A 498 -34.67 -24.64 -1.44
C LEU A 498 -35.68 -25.39 -2.29
N GLN A 499 -36.98 -25.32 -1.95
CA GLN A 499 -38.06 -25.95 -2.72
C GLN A 499 -38.10 -25.37 -4.14
N ALA A 500 -37.94 -24.06 -4.33
CA ALA A 500 -37.89 -23.43 -5.63
C ALA A 500 -36.70 -23.90 -6.48
N LEU A 501 -35.55 -24.17 -5.85
CA LEU A 501 -34.35 -24.69 -6.50
C LEU A 501 -34.52 -26.18 -6.91
N ASP A 502 -35.21 -27.00 -6.09
CA ASP A 502 -35.48 -28.41 -6.38
C ASP A 502 -36.55 -28.56 -7.49
N TYR A 503 -37.65 -27.78 -7.47
CA TYR A 503 -38.72 -27.81 -8.49
C TYR A 503 -38.21 -27.43 -9.88
N ARG A 504 -37.27 -26.50 -9.99
CA ARG A 504 -36.64 -26.11 -11.27
C ARG A 504 -35.78 -27.21 -11.89
N ALA A 505 -35.33 -28.19 -11.11
CA ALA A 505 -34.62 -29.37 -11.62
C ALA A 505 -35.53 -30.37 -12.32
N ALA A 506 -36.75 -30.57 -11.82
CA ALA A 506 -37.73 -31.53 -12.37
C ALA A 506 -38.34 -31.08 -13.70
N THR A 507 -38.28 -29.79 -14.06
CA THR A 507 -38.83 -29.22 -15.30
C THR A 507 -37.81 -29.04 -16.42
N SER A 508 -36.49 -29.23 -16.15
CA SER A 508 -35.42 -29.15 -17.17
C SER A 508 -35.08 -30.51 -17.81
N ASP A 509 -35.64 -31.63 -17.31
CA ASP A 509 -35.44 -32.98 -17.82
C ASP A 509 -36.60 -33.46 -18.77
N LYS A 510 -37.45 -32.52 -19.24
CA LYS A 510 -38.48 -32.81 -20.24
C LYS A 510 -38.20 -32.04 -21.56
#